data_ab484f287c4739b0c51a38d9b3f2654f
#
_entry.id   ab484f287c4739b0c51a38d9b3f2654f
#
_cell.length_a   1.000
_cell.length_b   1.000
_cell.length_c   1.000
_cell.angle_alpha   90.00
_cell.angle_beta   90.00
_cell.angle_gamma   90.00
#
_symmetry.space_group_name_H-M   'P 1'
#
loop_
_entity.id
_entity.type
_entity.pdbx_description
1 polymer ?
#
loop_
_entity_poly.entity_id
_entity_poly.type
_entity_poly.pdbx_seq_one_letter_code
_entity_poly.pdbx_strand_id
1 'polypeptide(L)'
;MAFALSPLPYADTALEPAISAETLSFHYGKHHQTYLDKMNAAIEGTPHADASLEAIVAASRGADKGLFNNSAQTWNHAFYWHSMAPEATAPSADLAAKIDEAFGSLDVLKQQLKDRGLGHFASGWVW
;
A
#
# COMPACT_ATOMS: atom_id res chain seq x y z
N MET A 1 1.75 -7.40 -20.69
CA MET A 1 1.79 -5.92 -20.83
C MET A 1 2.47 -5.33 -19.61
N ALA A 2 3.33 -4.30 -19.71
CA ALA A 2 3.97 -3.71 -18.53
C ALA A 2 2.94 -2.95 -17.68
N PHE A 3 3.04 -3.06 -16.36
CA PHE A 3 2.24 -2.27 -15.43
C PHE A 3 2.71 -0.81 -15.43
N ALA A 4 1.77 0.13 -15.27
CA ALA A 4 2.06 1.54 -15.10
C ALA A 4 1.67 1.99 -13.68
N LEU A 5 2.39 2.99 -13.16
CA LEU A 5 2.04 3.59 -11.89
C LEU A 5 0.70 4.31 -12.00
N SER A 6 -0.29 3.87 -11.23
CA SER A 6 -1.60 4.52 -11.22
C SER A 6 -1.49 5.93 -10.63
N PRO A 7 -2.18 6.93 -11.17
CA PRO A 7 -2.15 8.28 -10.61
C PRO A 7 -2.65 8.28 -9.16
N LEU A 8 -2.16 9.23 -8.36
CA LEU A 8 -2.69 9.47 -7.02
C LEU A 8 -4.18 9.86 -7.12
N PRO A 9 -5.04 9.42 -6.17
CA PRO A 9 -6.46 9.78 -6.17
C PRO A 9 -6.75 11.24 -5.73
N TYR A 10 -5.69 12.01 -5.46
CA TYR A 10 -5.75 13.40 -4.99
C TYR A 10 -4.52 14.17 -5.52
N ALA A 11 -4.55 15.51 -5.43
CA ALA A 11 -3.40 16.34 -5.75
C ALA A 11 -2.23 16.08 -4.78
N ASP A 12 -1.00 16.26 -5.24
CA ASP A 12 0.22 16.00 -4.46
C ASP A 12 0.33 16.87 -3.19
N THR A 13 -0.32 18.03 -3.16
CA THR A 13 -0.38 18.92 -1.99
C THR A 13 -1.58 18.65 -1.07
N ALA A 14 -2.49 17.76 -1.46
CA ALA A 14 -3.79 17.61 -0.79
C ALA A 14 -3.70 16.99 0.63
N LEU A 15 -2.60 16.32 0.96
CA LEU A 15 -2.37 15.72 2.28
C LEU A 15 -1.58 16.64 3.23
N GLU A 16 -1.23 17.84 2.82
CA GLU A 16 -0.55 18.81 3.67
C GLU A 16 -1.47 19.31 4.80
N PRO A 17 -0.93 19.61 5.98
CA PRO A 17 0.49 19.56 6.37
C PRO A 17 0.98 18.18 6.85
N ALA A 18 0.14 17.15 6.85
CA ALA A 18 0.49 15.84 7.40
C ALA A 18 1.54 15.11 6.55
N ILE A 19 1.42 15.17 5.23
CA ILE A 19 2.37 14.60 4.26
C ILE A 19 2.61 15.68 3.20
N SER A 20 3.86 16.13 3.06
CA SER A 20 4.21 17.15 2.08
C SER A 20 4.24 16.61 0.65
N ALA A 21 4.05 17.51 -0.33
CA ALA A 21 4.24 17.18 -1.75
C ALA A 21 5.65 16.67 -2.03
N GLU A 22 6.68 17.19 -1.34
CA GLU A 22 8.04 16.67 -1.45
C GLU A 22 8.13 15.22 -0.99
N THR A 23 7.53 14.87 0.16
CA THR A 23 7.46 13.46 0.62
C THR A 23 6.80 12.56 -0.41
N LEU A 24 5.68 12.98 -1.01
CA LEU A 24 5.00 12.24 -2.07
C LEU A 24 5.87 12.09 -3.31
N SER A 25 6.63 13.11 -3.70
CA SER A 25 7.53 13.04 -4.85
C SER A 25 8.59 11.94 -4.71
N PHE A 26 9.06 11.70 -3.49
CA PHE A 26 10.00 10.60 -3.18
C PHE A 26 9.28 9.27 -2.96
N HIS A 27 8.25 9.23 -2.13
CA HIS A 27 7.62 7.97 -1.72
C HIS A 27 6.78 7.35 -2.83
N TYR A 28 5.99 8.16 -3.55
CA TYR A 28 5.22 7.72 -4.71
C TYR A 28 6.08 7.72 -5.98
N GLY A 29 6.69 8.88 -6.31
CA GLY A 29 7.34 9.08 -7.61
C GLY A 29 8.67 8.35 -7.79
N LYS A 30 9.36 7.97 -6.70
CA LYS A 30 10.64 7.22 -6.76
C LYS A 30 10.55 5.86 -6.10
N HIS A 31 10.14 5.79 -4.85
CA HIS A 31 10.18 4.55 -4.07
C HIS A 31 9.17 3.51 -4.60
N HIS A 32 7.90 3.88 -4.74
CA HIS A 32 6.86 3.03 -5.33
C HIS A 32 7.18 2.69 -6.80
N GLN A 33 7.59 3.68 -7.60
CA GLN A 33 7.99 3.47 -8.99
C GLN A 33 9.12 2.45 -9.11
N THR A 34 10.11 2.48 -8.21
CA THR A 34 11.23 1.52 -8.23
C THR A 34 10.77 0.07 -8.03
N TYR A 35 9.78 -0.19 -7.16
CA TYR A 35 9.21 -1.53 -7.01
C TYR A 35 8.49 -1.98 -8.27
N LEU A 36 7.70 -1.08 -8.86
CA LEU A 36 7.00 -1.34 -10.12
C LEU A 36 7.97 -1.67 -11.26
N ASP A 37 9.02 -0.88 -11.42
CA ASP A 37 10.03 -1.08 -12.48
C ASP A 37 10.74 -2.44 -12.33
N LYS A 38 11.13 -2.79 -11.10
CA LYS A 38 11.76 -4.08 -10.80
C LYS A 38 10.82 -5.26 -11.03
N MET A 39 9.55 -5.11 -10.67
CA MET A 39 8.53 -6.12 -10.96
C MET A 39 8.35 -6.30 -12.46
N ASN A 40 8.17 -5.20 -13.22
CA ASN A 40 8.02 -5.23 -14.66
C ASN A 40 9.20 -5.92 -15.35
N ALA A 41 10.42 -5.58 -14.95
CA ALA A 41 11.63 -6.24 -15.47
C ALA A 41 11.65 -7.75 -15.14
N ALA A 42 11.18 -8.14 -13.95
CA ALA A 42 11.17 -9.54 -13.54
C ALA A 42 10.11 -10.39 -14.25
N ILE A 43 8.99 -9.80 -14.68
CA ILE A 43 7.92 -10.54 -15.38
C ILE A 43 8.06 -10.53 -16.91
N GLU A 44 8.94 -9.70 -17.45
CA GLU A 44 9.14 -9.60 -18.91
C GLU A 44 9.52 -10.95 -19.51
N GLY A 45 8.80 -11.36 -20.55
CA GLY A 45 9.03 -12.66 -21.22
C GLY A 45 8.66 -13.90 -20.41
N THR A 46 8.01 -13.76 -19.26
CA THR A 46 7.54 -14.85 -18.41
C THR A 46 6.02 -15.06 -18.55
N PRO A 47 5.47 -16.20 -18.08
CA PRO A 47 4.02 -16.40 -17.99
C PRO A 47 3.28 -15.37 -17.13
N HIS A 48 3.98 -14.59 -16.32
CA HIS A 48 3.41 -13.55 -15.48
C HIS A 48 3.16 -12.23 -16.22
N ALA A 49 3.68 -12.05 -17.43
CA ALA A 49 3.58 -10.80 -18.18
C ALA A 49 2.14 -10.32 -18.47
N ASP A 50 1.20 -11.26 -18.52
CA ASP A 50 -0.24 -10.98 -18.77
C ASP A 50 -1.13 -11.29 -17.55
N ALA A 51 -0.53 -11.59 -16.39
CA ALA A 51 -1.27 -11.87 -15.15
C ALA A 51 -1.64 -10.56 -14.42
N SER A 52 -2.66 -10.60 -13.55
CA SER A 52 -2.95 -9.49 -12.64
C SER A 52 -1.87 -9.36 -11.54
N LEU A 53 -1.77 -8.18 -10.92
CA LEU A 53 -0.80 -7.96 -9.84
C LEU A 53 -1.02 -8.92 -8.67
N GLU A 54 -2.27 -9.18 -8.29
CA GLU A 54 -2.63 -10.12 -7.23
C GLU A 54 -2.23 -11.56 -7.58
N ALA A 55 -2.40 -11.94 -8.84
CA ALA A 55 -1.98 -13.26 -9.31
C ALA A 55 -0.45 -13.42 -9.29
N ILE A 56 0.30 -12.36 -9.64
CA ILE A 56 1.76 -12.35 -9.54
C ILE A 56 2.21 -12.48 -8.09
N VAL A 57 1.61 -11.70 -7.16
CA VAL A 57 1.90 -11.78 -5.73
C VAL A 57 1.64 -13.20 -5.20
N ALA A 58 0.49 -13.79 -5.53
CA ALA A 58 0.13 -15.12 -5.07
C ALA A 58 1.07 -16.21 -5.62
N ALA A 59 1.39 -16.15 -6.92
CA ALA A 59 2.24 -17.13 -7.57
C ALA A 59 3.71 -17.06 -7.14
N SER A 60 4.21 -15.86 -6.85
CA SER A 60 5.61 -15.66 -6.44
C SER A 60 5.86 -15.95 -4.96
N ARG A 61 4.81 -15.98 -4.13
CA ARG A 61 4.90 -16.24 -2.70
C ARG A 61 5.53 -17.62 -2.43
N GLY A 62 6.71 -17.62 -1.81
CA GLY A 62 7.47 -18.84 -1.50
C GLY A 62 8.19 -19.48 -2.68
N ALA A 63 7.98 -18.99 -3.91
CA ALA A 63 8.62 -19.49 -5.13
C ALA A 63 9.73 -18.56 -5.62
N ASP A 64 9.49 -17.26 -5.68
CA ASP A 64 10.45 -16.23 -6.07
C ASP A 64 10.40 -15.05 -5.12
N LYS A 65 11.38 -14.98 -4.20
CA LYS A 65 11.47 -13.93 -3.19
C LYS A 65 11.64 -12.54 -3.80
N GLY A 66 12.37 -12.42 -4.89
CA GLY A 66 12.61 -11.14 -5.57
C GLY A 66 11.33 -10.59 -6.20
N LEU A 67 10.65 -11.43 -6.98
CA LEU A 67 9.38 -11.08 -7.61
C LEU A 67 8.30 -10.82 -6.56
N PHE A 68 8.19 -11.69 -5.53
CA PHE A 68 7.23 -11.49 -4.43
C PHE A 68 7.43 -10.15 -3.73
N ASN A 69 8.66 -9.82 -3.34
CA ASN A 69 8.92 -8.56 -2.64
C ASN A 69 8.54 -7.35 -3.49
N ASN A 70 8.91 -7.32 -4.77
CA ASN A 70 8.63 -6.17 -5.64
C ASN A 70 7.14 -6.07 -5.99
N SER A 71 6.47 -7.18 -6.29
CA SER A 71 5.04 -7.19 -6.61
C SER A 71 4.16 -6.87 -5.39
N ALA A 72 4.47 -7.46 -4.23
CA ALA A 72 3.76 -7.17 -2.99
C ALA A 72 3.95 -5.71 -2.53
N GLN A 73 5.15 -5.15 -2.68
CA GLN A 73 5.39 -3.73 -2.38
C GLN A 73 4.68 -2.81 -3.38
N THR A 74 4.60 -3.17 -4.65
CA THR A 74 3.80 -2.43 -5.64
C THR A 74 2.33 -2.40 -5.22
N TRP A 75 1.77 -3.54 -4.81
CA TRP A 75 0.39 -3.63 -4.34
C TRP A 75 0.17 -2.85 -3.03
N ASN A 76 1.05 -3.03 -2.03
CA ASN A 76 0.96 -2.34 -0.74
C ASN A 76 0.94 -0.82 -0.89
N HIS A 77 1.82 -0.26 -1.72
CA HIS A 77 1.87 1.17 -1.95
C HIS A 77 0.65 1.68 -2.71
N ALA A 78 0.15 0.94 -3.71
CA ALA A 78 -1.09 1.31 -4.41
C ALA A 78 -2.27 1.37 -3.43
N PHE A 79 -2.43 0.36 -2.57
CA PHE A 79 -3.45 0.35 -1.52
C PHE A 79 -3.28 1.50 -0.52
N TYR A 80 -2.05 1.81 -0.11
CA TYR A 80 -1.74 2.88 0.83
C TYR A 80 -2.21 4.25 0.32
N TRP A 81 -1.96 4.57 -0.95
CA TRP A 81 -2.42 5.83 -1.52
C TRP A 81 -3.94 5.97 -1.48
N HIS A 82 -4.67 4.90 -1.74
CA HIS A 82 -6.13 4.87 -1.70
C HIS A 82 -6.71 4.80 -0.28
N SER A 83 -5.92 4.49 0.73
CA SER A 83 -6.34 4.48 2.14
C SER A 83 -6.28 5.84 2.81
N MET A 84 -5.76 6.86 2.12
CA MET A 84 -5.67 8.24 2.61
C MET A 84 -6.59 9.16 1.81
N ALA A 85 -7.07 10.21 2.46
CA ALA A 85 -7.89 11.25 1.84
C ALA A 85 -7.54 12.63 2.42
N PRO A 86 -7.76 13.73 1.65
CA PRO A 86 -7.54 15.09 2.15
C PRO A 86 -8.38 15.43 3.38
N GLU A 87 -9.57 14.85 3.46
CA GLU A 87 -10.49 15.04 4.58
C GLU A 87 -10.73 13.70 5.28
N ALA A 88 -10.71 13.75 6.61
CA ALA A 88 -11.03 12.58 7.41
C ALA A 88 -12.54 12.25 7.30
N THR A 89 -12.85 10.99 7.06
CA THR A 89 -14.22 10.47 7.06
C THR A 89 -14.44 9.55 8.26
N ALA A 90 -15.67 9.54 8.77
CA ALA A 90 -16.06 8.54 9.76
C ALA A 90 -16.36 7.19 9.07
N PRO A 91 -16.15 6.06 9.77
CA PRO A 91 -16.60 4.77 9.28
C PRO A 91 -18.13 4.75 9.11
N SER A 92 -18.63 3.96 8.16
CA SER A 92 -20.06 3.68 8.07
C SER A 92 -20.58 3.01 9.36
N ALA A 93 -21.87 3.07 9.62
CA ALA A 93 -22.46 2.44 10.80
C ALA A 93 -22.13 0.93 10.90
N ASP A 94 -22.19 0.22 9.76
CA ASP A 94 -21.87 -1.21 9.71
C ASP A 94 -20.38 -1.48 10.01
N LEU A 95 -19.49 -0.63 9.50
CA LEU A 95 -18.05 -0.76 9.78
C LEU A 95 -17.75 -0.40 11.24
N ALA A 96 -18.39 0.65 11.78
CA ALA A 96 -18.23 1.02 13.19
C ALA A 96 -18.65 -0.12 14.12
N ALA A 97 -19.81 -0.75 13.86
CA ALA A 97 -20.28 -1.89 14.65
C ALA A 97 -19.29 -3.08 14.61
N LYS A 98 -18.69 -3.37 13.45
CA LYS A 98 -17.65 -4.43 13.34
C LYS A 98 -16.36 -4.06 14.05
N ILE A 99 -15.98 -2.79 14.03
CA ILE A 99 -14.81 -2.29 14.78
C ILE A 99 -15.08 -2.42 16.29
N ASP A 100 -16.25 -2.04 16.75
CA ASP A 100 -16.63 -2.14 18.16
C ASP A 100 -16.65 -3.62 18.63
N GLU A 101 -17.18 -4.51 17.81
CA GLU A 101 -17.19 -5.95 18.08
C GLU A 101 -15.77 -6.52 18.17
N ALA A 102 -14.89 -6.15 17.24
CA ALA A 102 -13.55 -6.75 17.14
C ALA A 102 -12.51 -6.11 18.07
N PHE A 103 -12.62 -4.81 18.33
CA PHE A 103 -11.59 -4.01 19.01
C PHE A 103 -12.12 -3.25 20.24
N GLY A 104 -13.44 -3.19 20.46
CA GLY A 104 -14.09 -2.44 21.53
C GLY A 104 -14.39 -0.98 21.17
N SER A 105 -13.60 -0.33 20.33
CA SER A 105 -13.86 1.00 19.76
C SER A 105 -12.91 1.36 18.62
N LEU A 106 -13.28 2.37 17.84
CA LEU A 106 -12.41 2.95 16.81
C LEU A 106 -11.09 3.49 17.39
N ASP A 107 -11.14 4.10 18.58
CA ASP A 107 -9.94 4.65 19.22
C ASP A 107 -8.98 3.54 19.66
N VAL A 108 -9.49 2.42 20.14
CA VAL A 108 -8.69 1.24 20.47
C VAL A 108 -8.04 0.66 19.21
N LEU A 109 -8.78 0.53 18.10
CA LEU A 109 -8.21 0.10 16.82
C LEU A 109 -7.08 1.03 16.37
N LYS A 110 -7.30 2.35 16.38
CA LYS A 110 -6.27 3.34 16.03
C LYS A 110 -5.04 3.24 16.91
N GLN A 111 -5.24 3.05 18.23
CA GLN A 111 -4.12 2.90 19.16
C GLN A 111 -3.35 1.62 18.88
N GLN A 112 -4.02 0.49 18.62
CA GLN A 112 -3.33 -0.76 18.28
C GLN A 112 -2.54 -0.65 16.98
N LEU A 113 -3.08 -0.02 15.93
CA LEU A 113 -2.36 0.23 14.68
C LEU A 113 -1.10 1.08 14.93
N LYS A 114 -1.24 2.15 15.72
CA LYS A 114 -0.12 3.01 16.11
C LYS A 114 0.95 2.24 16.88
N ASP A 115 0.57 1.49 17.89
CA ASP A 115 1.51 0.74 18.74
C ASP A 115 2.25 -0.34 17.95
N ARG A 116 1.55 -1.04 17.04
CA ARG A 116 2.16 -2.02 16.14
C ARG A 116 3.13 -1.36 15.16
N GLY A 117 2.76 -0.20 14.61
CA GLY A 117 3.64 0.56 13.71
C GLY A 117 4.91 1.06 14.41
N LEU A 118 4.77 1.64 15.60
CA LEU A 118 5.91 2.14 16.38
C LEU A 118 6.81 1.02 16.92
N GLY A 119 6.23 -0.12 17.26
CA GLY A 119 6.96 -1.29 17.76
C GLY A 119 7.63 -2.14 16.67
N HIS A 120 7.32 -1.89 15.39
CA HIS A 120 7.94 -2.63 14.29
C HIS A 120 9.38 -2.21 14.08
N PHE A 121 10.31 -3.18 14.09
CA PHE A 121 11.72 -2.91 13.83
C PHE A 121 11.96 -2.69 12.33
N ALA A 122 12.61 -1.58 11.97
CA ALA A 122 12.82 -1.12 10.60
C ALA A 122 11.50 -0.71 9.88
N SER A 123 11.52 -0.55 8.55
CA SER A 123 10.35 -0.20 7.76
C SER A 123 9.44 -1.41 7.52
N GLY A 124 8.14 -1.20 7.44
CA GLY A 124 7.17 -2.26 7.18
C GLY A 124 5.74 -1.75 7.09
N TRP A 125 4.79 -2.68 7.17
CA TRP A 125 3.37 -2.44 7.07
C TRP A 125 2.64 -3.01 8.28
N VAL A 126 1.60 -2.34 8.71
CA VAL A 126 0.64 -2.83 9.72
C VAL A 126 -0.70 -3.03 9.02
N TRP A 127 -1.23 -4.24 9.13
CA TRP A 127 -2.48 -4.67 8.53
C TRP A 127 -3.48 -5.13 9.59
#